data_0fb0340ccbcdc6dc070664def1796b6e
#
_entry.id   0fb0340ccbcdc6dc070664def1796b6e
#
_cell.length_a   1.000
_cell.length_b   1.000
_cell.length_c   1.000
_cell.angle_alpha   90.00
_cell.angle_beta   90.00
_cell.angle_gamma   90.00
#
_symmetry.space_group_name_H-M   'P 1'
#
loop_
_entity.id
_entity.type
_entity.pdbx_description
1 polymer ?
#
loop_
_entity_poly.entity_id
_entity_poly.type
_entity_poly.pdbx_seq_one_letter_code
_entity_poly.pdbx_strand_id
1 'polypeptide(L)'
;MRASLGIVTITVLASLLFAADVRDLGVPAGWSASDYDRHGYDLLNKHDYENARRYFDAAIRTDPYMWTAYYNRATTFCQQKKWTAALQDLHSTIRLRPSFFAASFTRAWVNGKLGNYKASLMDLDNLVSFTVKVGNTIEQTEVLNDRAWLRATCPDASLRNGQLAVTDAKKACDLDGWELASHIDTLAAAYAEAGDFDSAVRYQSEAINKRKTLPQQASKRIAKLKYNKELHKRVTDRLTQDVNKSLAEFSERLELYKHHHPYRQSPE
;
A
#
# COMPACT_ATOMS: atom_id res chain seq x y z
N MET A 1 10.97 -52.40 2.93
CA MET A 1 9.96 -52.10 3.97
C MET A 1 10.37 -51.11 5.08
N ARG A 2 11.56 -50.48 5.04
CA ARG A 2 11.98 -49.53 6.11
C ARG A 2 11.80 -48.04 5.74
N ALA A 3 11.50 -47.71 4.49
CA ALA A 3 11.33 -46.30 4.07
C ALA A 3 9.92 -45.74 4.31
N SER A 4 8.90 -46.60 4.41
CA SER A 4 7.51 -46.15 4.60
C SER A 4 7.16 -45.77 6.05
N LEU A 5 7.90 -46.29 7.05
CA LEU A 5 7.65 -45.95 8.46
C LEU A 5 8.17 -44.54 8.82
N GLY A 6 9.25 -44.09 8.17
CA GLY A 6 9.84 -42.76 8.45
C GLY A 6 8.98 -41.60 7.94
N ILE A 7 8.32 -41.75 6.81
CA ILE A 7 7.47 -40.72 6.22
C ILE A 7 6.15 -40.58 7.00
N VAL A 8 5.58 -41.70 7.45
CA VAL A 8 4.36 -41.70 8.25
C VAL A 8 4.60 -41.10 9.64
N THR A 9 5.76 -41.34 10.27
CA THR A 9 6.10 -40.73 11.57
C THR A 9 6.36 -39.24 11.47
N ILE A 10 7.00 -38.76 10.41
CA ILE A 10 7.23 -37.30 10.21
C ILE A 10 5.93 -36.56 9.93
N THR A 11 5.04 -37.14 9.13
CA THR A 11 3.73 -36.53 8.86
C THR A 11 2.81 -36.53 10.07
N VAL A 12 2.83 -37.58 10.91
CA VAL A 12 2.07 -37.63 12.14
C VAL A 12 2.62 -36.70 13.22
N LEU A 13 3.97 -36.57 13.37
CA LEU A 13 4.56 -35.58 14.26
C LEU A 13 4.26 -34.12 13.79
N ALA A 14 4.36 -33.85 12.50
CA ALA A 14 4.02 -32.55 11.94
C ALA A 14 2.54 -32.21 12.17
N SER A 15 1.62 -33.15 12.00
CA SER A 15 0.20 -32.97 12.27
C SER A 15 -0.13 -32.82 13.77
N LEU A 16 0.64 -33.47 14.66
CA LEU A 16 0.47 -33.34 16.11
C LEU A 16 1.01 -31.97 16.62
N LEU A 17 2.14 -31.49 16.09
CA LEU A 17 2.67 -30.15 16.38
C LEU A 17 1.74 -29.06 15.85
N PHE A 18 1.17 -29.26 14.66
CA PHE A 18 0.17 -28.39 14.07
C PHE A 18 -1.12 -28.35 14.92
N ALA A 19 -1.60 -29.52 15.37
CA ALA A 19 -2.80 -29.61 16.22
C ALA A 19 -2.59 -28.95 17.60
N ALA A 20 -1.38 -28.91 18.14
CA ALA A 20 -1.08 -28.21 19.39
C ALA A 20 -1.11 -26.68 19.18
N ASP A 21 -0.50 -26.18 18.11
CA ASP A 21 -0.44 -24.74 17.76
C ASP A 21 -1.83 -24.17 17.41
N VAL A 22 -2.71 -25.00 16.87
CA VAL A 22 -4.10 -24.67 16.55
C VAL A 22 -5.01 -24.71 17.78
N ARG A 23 -4.75 -25.63 18.73
CA ARG A 23 -5.51 -25.75 20.00
C ARG A 23 -5.30 -24.53 20.89
N ASP A 24 -4.07 -23.97 20.92
CA ASP A 24 -3.76 -22.76 21.68
C ASP A 24 -4.50 -21.51 21.16
N LEU A 25 -4.98 -21.55 19.92
CA LEU A 25 -5.79 -20.49 19.31
C LEU A 25 -7.30 -20.63 19.59
N GLY A 26 -7.71 -21.71 20.30
CA GLY A 26 -9.14 -22.00 20.51
C GLY A 26 -9.90 -22.34 19.23
N VAL A 27 -9.20 -22.77 18.18
CA VAL A 27 -9.77 -23.07 16.87
C VAL A 27 -10.31 -24.50 16.84
N PRO A 28 -11.55 -24.73 16.31
CA PRO A 28 -12.10 -26.07 16.16
C PRO A 28 -11.20 -26.96 15.30
N ALA A 29 -11.04 -28.21 15.68
CA ALA A 29 -10.34 -29.18 14.87
C ALA A 29 -11.08 -29.40 13.53
N GLY A 30 -10.30 -29.49 12.43
CA GLY A 30 -10.87 -29.79 11.10
C GLY A 30 -11.23 -28.58 10.24
N TRP A 31 -10.80 -27.37 10.60
CA TRP A 31 -10.96 -26.21 9.73
C TRP A 31 -10.14 -26.35 8.44
N SER A 32 -10.73 -25.88 7.32
CA SER A 32 -10.02 -25.78 6.06
C SER A 32 -9.05 -24.58 6.05
N ALA A 33 -8.09 -24.57 5.13
CA ALA A 33 -7.21 -23.42 4.93
C ALA A 33 -8.02 -22.13 4.67
N SER A 34 -9.13 -22.24 3.93
CA SER A 34 -10.02 -21.10 3.66
C SER A 34 -10.74 -20.59 4.91
N ASP A 35 -11.08 -21.46 5.86
CA ASP A 35 -11.71 -21.04 7.12
C ASP A 35 -10.71 -20.30 8.00
N TYR A 36 -9.46 -20.78 8.06
CA TYR A 36 -8.37 -20.07 8.75
C TYR A 36 -8.11 -18.71 8.12
N ASP A 37 -7.97 -18.64 6.78
CA ASP A 37 -7.70 -17.37 6.08
C ASP A 37 -8.83 -16.36 6.32
N ARG A 38 -10.09 -16.78 6.21
CA ARG A 38 -11.25 -15.92 6.47
C ARG A 38 -11.27 -15.38 7.90
N HIS A 39 -11.02 -16.23 8.89
CA HIS A 39 -11.01 -15.80 10.28
C HIS A 39 -9.83 -14.89 10.60
N GLY A 40 -8.65 -15.17 10.03
CA GLY A 40 -7.49 -14.30 10.08
C GLY A 40 -7.78 -12.92 9.48
N TYR A 41 -8.50 -12.86 8.37
CA TYR A 41 -8.92 -11.61 7.74
C TYR A 41 -9.91 -10.81 8.62
N ASP A 42 -10.84 -11.46 9.29
CA ASP A 42 -11.75 -10.81 10.25
C ASP A 42 -10.98 -10.20 11.43
N LEU A 43 -9.94 -10.87 11.92
CA LEU A 43 -9.07 -10.37 13.00
C LEU A 43 -8.20 -9.20 12.52
N LEU A 44 -7.66 -9.27 11.29
CA LEU A 44 -6.93 -8.17 10.66
C LEU A 44 -7.78 -6.89 10.60
N ASN A 45 -9.05 -7.01 10.19
CA ASN A 45 -9.99 -5.89 10.15
C ASN A 45 -10.33 -5.33 11.53
N LYS A 46 -10.21 -6.15 12.58
CA LYS A 46 -10.34 -5.73 13.99
C LYS A 46 -9.03 -5.20 14.59
N HIS A 47 -7.96 -5.11 13.78
CA HIS A 47 -6.61 -4.72 14.19
C HIS A 47 -5.95 -5.69 15.21
N ASP A 48 -6.44 -6.91 15.32
CA ASP A 48 -5.81 -7.97 16.12
C ASP A 48 -4.76 -8.69 15.28
N TYR A 49 -3.66 -7.99 15.04
CA TYR A 49 -2.61 -8.43 14.12
C TYR A 49 -1.91 -9.70 14.55
N GLU A 50 -1.73 -9.90 15.85
CA GLU A 50 -0.99 -11.09 16.36
C GLU A 50 -1.82 -12.36 16.17
N ASN A 51 -3.10 -12.34 16.50
CA ASN A 51 -3.98 -13.47 16.26
C ASN A 51 -4.23 -13.66 14.76
N ALA A 52 -4.45 -12.59 13.98
CA ALA A 52 -4.58 -12.67 12.53
C ALA A 52 -3.40 -13.44 11.91
N ARG A 53 -2.16 -13.09 12.29
CA ARG A 53 -0.95 -13.78 11.83
C ARG A 53 -0.99 -15.29 12.13
N ARG A 54 -1.37 -15.70 13.34
CA ARG A 54 -1.46 -17.11 13.73
C ARG A 54 -2.45 -17.89 12.85
N TYR A 55 -3.57 -17.29 12.52
CA TYR A 55 -4.57 -17.89 11.63
C TYR A 55 -4.05 -18.00 10.20
N PHE A 56 -3.35 -17.00 9.68
CA PHE A 56 -2.71 -17.11 8.36
C PHE A 56 -1.57 -18.14 8.36
N ASP A 57 -0.81 -18.26 9.43
CA ASP A 57 0.19 -19.33 9.61
C ASP A 57 -0.48 -20.72 9.53
N ALA A 58 -1.65 -20.89 10.16
CA ALA A 58 -2.43 -22.11 10.09
C ALA A 58 -2.97 -22.38 8.67
N ALA A 59 -3.49 -21.38 8.00
CA ALA A 59 -3.93 -21.48 6.62
C ALA A 59 -2.82 -21.96 5.68
N ILE A 60 -1.64 -21.34 5.77
CA ILE A 60 -0.45 -21.67 4.96
C ILE A 60 0.07 -23.08 5.27
N ARG A 61 0.03 -23.53 6.52
CA ARG A 61 0.41 -24.91 6.89
C ARG A 61 -0.56 -25.93 6.32
N THR A 62 -1.86 -25.61 6.30
CA THR A 62 -2.92 -26.48 5.76
C THR A 62 -2.88 -26.54 4.24
N ASP A 63 -2.67 -25.40 3.58
CA ASP A 63 -2.49 -25.28 2.13
C ASP A 63 -1.33 -24.32 1.80
N PRO A 64 -0.11 -24.84 1.53
CA PRO A 64 1.05 -24.03 1.16
C PRO A 64 0.93 -23.29 -0.19
N TYR A 65 -0.11 -23.59 -0.97
CA TYR A 65 -0.39 -22.92 -2.25
C TYR A 65 -1.46 -21.83 -2.14
N MET A 66 -2.00 -21.59 -0.97
CA MET A 66 -3.00 -20.55 -0.72
C MET A 66 -2.37 -19.15 -0.75
N TRP A 67 -2.29 -18.57 -1.94
CA TRP A 67 -1.70 -17.24 -2.15
C TRP A 67 -2.39 -16.13 -1.33
N THR A 68 -3.70 -16.24 -1.07
CA THR A 68 -4.46 -15.26 -0.26
C THR A 68 -3.94 -15.17 1.17
N ALA A 69 -3.63 -16.30 1.80
CA ALA A 69 -3.12 -16.34 3.16
C ALA A 69 -1.73 -15.66 3.28
N TYR A 70 -0.85 -15.87 2.29
CA TYR A 70 0.43 -15.13 2.22
C TYR A 70 0.19 -13.64 2.06
N TYR A 71 -0.70 -13.21 1.16
CA TYR A 71 -0.99 -11.79 0.95
C TYR A 71 -1.59 -11.13 2.20
N ASN A 72 -2.55 -11.78 2.84
CA ASN A 72 -3.17 -11.28 4.06
C ASN A 72 -2.18 -11.21 5.24
N ARG A 73 -1.24 -12.18 5.35
CA ARG A 73 -0.17 -12.13 6.34
C ARG A 73 0.84 -11.03 6.04
N ALA A 74 1.20 -10.83 4.77
CA ALA A 74 2.02 -9.69 4.33
C ALA A 74 1.38 -8.34 4.72
N THR A 75 0.07 -8.19 4.46
CA THR A 75 -0.69 -7.00 4.87
C THR A 75 -0.64 -6.80 6.39
N THR A 76 -0.77 -7.89 7.16
CA THR A 76 -0.65 -7.86 8.62
C THR A 76 0.75 -7.39 9.05
N PHE A 77 1.80 -7.89 8.41
CA PHE A 77 3.18 -7.43 8.66
C PHE A 77 3.40 -5.96 8.28
N CYS A 78 2.79 -5.49 7.20
CA CYS A 78 2.83 -4.07 6.81
C CYS A 78 2.22 -3.18 7.91
N GLN A 79 1.08 -3.56 8.48
CA GLN A 79 0.45 -2.82 9.58
C GLN A 79 1.34 -2.77 10.84
N GLN A 80 2.16 -3.80 11.05
CA GLN A 80 3.13 -3.86 12.13
C GLN A 80 4.51 -3.26 11.78
N LYS A 81 4.67 -2.68 10.58
CA LYS A 81 5.95 -2.18 10.04
C LYS A 81 7.07 -3.25 9.96
N LYS A 82 6.70 -4.52 9.88
CA LYS A 82 7.63 -5.66 9.72
C LYS A 82 7.93 -5.89 8.23
N TRP A 83 8.59 -4.90 7.60
CA TRP A 83 8.74 -4.82 6.15
C TRP A 83 9.41 -6.02 5.50
N THR A 84 10.47 -6.56 6.13
CA THR A 84 11.19 -7.74 5.60
C THR A 84 10.31 -8.98 5.56
N ALA A 85 9.51 -9.21 6.61
CA ALA A 85 8.58 -10.34 6.65
C ALA A 85 7.46 -10.16 5.62
N ALA A 86 6.94 -8.95 5.47
CA ALA A 86 5.96 -8.62 4.43
C ALA A 86 6.51 -8.92 3.03
N LEU A 87 7.77 -8.52 2.75
CA LEU A 87 8.42 -8.75 1.47
C LEU A 87 8.52 -10.23 1.12
N GLN A 88 8.86 -11.09 2.09
CA GLN A 88 8.93 -12.55 1.89
C GLN A 88 7.57 -13.14 1.49
N ASP A 89 6.51 -12.74 2.15
CA ASP A 89 5.15 -13.21 1.85
C ASP A 89 4.64 -12.67 0.50
N LEU A 90 4.98 -11.43 0.15
CA LEU A 90 4.65 -10.86 -1.15
C LEU A 90 5.37 -11.59 -2.28
N HIS A 91 6.62 -12.02 -2.09
CA HIS A 91 7.30 -12.89 -3.06
C HIS A 91 6.58 -14.24 -3.23
N SER A 92 6.12 -14.85 -2.13
CA SER A 92 5.34 -16.09 -2.19
C SER A 92 4.00 -15.89 -2.91
N THR A 93 3.30 -14.79 -2.59
CA THR A 93 2.04 -14.42 -3.27
C THR A 93 2.23 -14.26 -4.77
N ILE A 94 3.23 -13.49 -5.22
CA ILE A 94 3.49 -13.23 -6.63
C ILE A 94 3.92 -14.50 -7.37
N ARG A 95 4.72 -15.36 -6.72
CA ARG A 95 5.10 -16.66 -7.29
C ARG A 95 3.88 -17.56 -7.54
N LEU A 96 2.91 -17.57 -6.60
CA LEU A 96 1.71 -18.39 -6.68
C LEU A 96 0.63 -17.75 -7.58
N ARG A 97 0.55 -16.43 -7.63
CA ARG A 97 -0.41 -15.67 -8.43
C ARG A 97 0.26 -14.46 -9.09
N PRO A 98 1.00 -14.64 -10.21
CA PRO A 98 1.77 -13.56 -10.84
C PRO A 98 0.95 -12.37 -11.34
N SER A 99 -0.33 -12.60 -11.69
CA SER A 99 -1.24 -11.56 -12.18
C SER A 99 -1.96 -10.80 -11.07
N PHE A 100 -1.68 -11.07 -9.79
CA PHE A 100 -2.34 -10.38 -8.69
C PHE A 100 -1.70 -9.01 -8.49
N PHE A 101 -2.30 -8.00 -9.09
CA PHE A 101 -1.84 -6.60 -9.08
C PHE A 101 -1.48 -6.09 -7.68
N ALA A 102 -2.39 -6.28 -6.71
CA ALA A 102 -2.21 -5.74 -5.37
C ALA A 102 -0.94 -6.24 -4.68
N ALA A 103 -0.50 -7.49 -4.92
CA ALA A 103 0.74 -8.00 -4.33
C ALA A 103 1.98 -7.32 -4.92
N SER A 104 2.03 -7.11 -6.23
CA SER A 104 3.15 -6.41 -6.89
C SER A 104 3.18 -4.93 -6.50
N PHE A 105 2.02 -4.29 -6.40
CA PHE A 105 1.90 -2.91 -5.96
C PHE A 105 2.32 -2.73 -4.49
N THR A 106 1.86 -3.61 -3.60
CA THR A 106 2.28 -3.62 -2.19
C THR A 106 3.79 -3.89 -2.07
N ARG A 107 4.36 -4.78 -2.93
CA ARG A 107 5.80 -5.06 -2.94
C ARG A 107 6.61 -3.84 -3.34
N ALA A 108 6.17 -3.09 -4.34
CA ALA A 108 6.81 -1.82 -4.72
C ALA A 108 6.86 -0.86 -3.53
N TRP A 109 5.74 -0.69 -2.83
CA TRP A 109 5.66 0.16 -1.64
C TRP A 109 6.56 -0.35 -0.49
N VAL A 110 6.55 -1.65 -0.17
CA VAL A 110 7.40 -2.24 0.87
C VAL A 110 8.89 -2.11 0.52
N ASN A 111 9.26 -2.29 -0.75
CA ASN A 111 10.62 -2.04 -1.22
C ASN A 111 11.04 -0.58 -1.00
N GLY A 112 10.14 0.39 -1.24
CA GLY A 112 10.39 1.80 -0.91
C GLY A 112 10.66 2.02 0.58
N LYS A 113 9.89 1.36 1.48
CA LYS A 113 10.08 1.44 2.94
C LYS A 113 11.41 0.83 3.41
N LEU A 114 11.91 -0.18 2.70
CA LEU A 114 13.21 -0.81 2.95
C LEU A 114 14.40 -0.07 2.32
N GLY A 115 14.17 1.02 1.58
CA GLY A 115 15.21 1.71 0.82
C GLY A 115 15.64 0.98 -0.47
N ASN A 116 14.95 -0.08 -0.86
CA ASN A 116 15.19 -0.84 -2.08
C ASN A 116 14.58 -0.13 -3.30
N TYR A 117 14.90 1.15 -3.49
CA TYR A 117 14.23 2.03 -4.46
C TYR A 117 14.31 1.52 -5.90
N LYS A 118 15.42 0.91 -6.30
CA LYS A 118 15.55 0.31 -7.64
C LYS A 118 14.53 -0.83 -7.85
N ALA A 119 14.35 -1.70 -6.87
CA ALA A 119 13.38 -2.78 -6.93
C ALA A 119 11.94 -2.25 -6.94
N SER A 120 11.67 -1.21 -6.14
CA SER A 120 10.39 -0.51 -6.14
C SER A 120 10.07 0.07 -7.52
N LEU A 121 11.02 0.77 -8.15
CA LEU A 121 10.84 1.36 -9.47
C LEU A 121 10.61 0.28 -10.55
N MET A 122 11.33 -0.84 -10.50
CA MET A 122 11.11 -1.97 -11.41
C MET A 122 9.70 -2.56 -11.32
N ASP A 123 9.19 -2.72 -10.09
CA ASP A 123 7.82 -3.18 -9.88
C ASP A 123 6.80 -2.19 -10.48
N LEU A 124 6.98 -0.89 -10.25
CA LEU A 124 6.12 0.16 -10.78
C LEU A 124 6.18 0.24 -12.32
N ASP A 125 7.35 0.09 -12.94
CA ASP A 125 7.49 0.06 -14.41
C ASP A 125 6.72 -1.13 -15.03
N ASN A 126 6.80 -2.31 -14.42
CA ASN A 126 6.05 -3.49 -14.84
C ASN A 126 4.54 -3.29 -14.68
N LEU A 127 4.11 -2.67 -13.57
CA LEU A 127 2.71 -2.42 -13.27
C LEU A 127 2.08 -1.39 -14.21
N VAL A 128 2.81 -0.34 -14.61
CA VAL A 128 2.30 0.59 -15.65
C VAL A 128 2.02 -0.16 -16.95
N SER A 129 2.94 -1.01 -17.40
CA SER A 129 2.76 -1.82 -18.60
C SER A 129 1.56 -2.78 -18.48
N PHE A 130 1.38 -3.38 -17.31
CA PHE A 130 0.26 -4.27 -17.02
C PHE A 130 -1.07 -3.53 -17.02
N THR A 131 -1.19 -2.39 -16.32
CA THR A 131 -2.45 -1.63 -16.20
C THR A 131 -2.91 -1.05 -17.54
N VAL A 132 -1.98 -0.61 -18.40
CA VAL A 132 -2.28 -0.19 -19.78
C VAL A 132 -2.85 -1.37 -20.58
N LYS A 133 -2.23 -2.55 -20.47
CA LYS A 133 -2.67 -3.75 -21.22
C LYS A 133 -4.07 -4.22 -20.81
N VAL A 134 -4.40 -4.14 -19.52
CA VAL A 134 -5.72 -4.58 -19.01
C VAL A 134 -6.78 -3.48 -19.06
N GLY A 135 -6.41 -2.23 -19.36
CA GLY A 135 -7.32 -1.09 -19.46
C GLY A 135 -7.90 -0.63 -18.11
N ASN A 136 -7.23 -0.95 -16.98
CA ASN A 136 -7.67 -0.51 -15.65
C ASN A 136 -7.11 0.88 -15.34
N THR A 137 -7.92 1.90 -15.57
CA THR A 137 -7.54 3.31 -15.39
C THR A 137 -7.30 3.68 -13.92
N ILE A 138 -8.04 3.08 -12.97
CA ILE A 138 -7.88 3.36 -11.54
C ILE A 138 -6.51 2.87 -11.05
N GLU A 139 -6.18 1.61 -11.30
CA GLU A 139 -4.87 1.06 -10.94
C GLU A 139 -3.74 1.78 -11.67
N GLN A 140 -3.95 2.15 -12.95
CA GLN A 140 -2.98 2.89 -13.73
C GLN A 140 -2.66 4.25 -13.11
N THR A 141 -3.67 4.96 -12.63
CA THR A 141 -3.53 6.28 -12.00
C THR A 141 -2.65 6.20 -10.75
N GLU A 142 -2.92 5.25 -9.86
CA GLU A 142 -2.14 5.05 -8.64
C GLU A 142 -0.68 4.68 -8.94
N VAL A 143 -0.46 3.76 -9.88
CA VAL A 143 0.91 3.34 -10.25
C VAL A 143 1.70 4.48 -10.87
N LEU A 144 1.09 5.27 -11.75
CA LEU A 144 1.74 6.43 -12.38
C LEU A 144 2.11 7.47 -11.32
N ASN A 145 1.20 7.75 -10.39
CA ASN A 145 1.46 8.66 -9.28
C ASN A 145 2.64 8.21 -8.42
N ASP A 146 2.67 6.94 -8.00
CA ASP A 146 3.73 6.41 -7.13
C ASP A 146 5.09 6.36 -7.87
N ARG A 147 5.08 6.03 -9.17
CA ARG A 147 6.29 6.06 -9.99
C ARG A 147 6.81 7.48 -10.17
N ALA A 148 5.94 8.45 -10.40
CA ALA A 148 6.29 9.86 -10.49
C ALA A 148 6.88 10.37 -9.18
N TRP A 149 6.22 10.04 -8.06
CA TRP A 149 6.71 10.39 -6.74
C TRP A 149 8.13 9.87 -6.50
N LEU A 150 8.36 8.58 -6.77
CA LEU A 150 9.68 7.97 -6.58
C LEU A 150 10.73 8.63 -7.48
N ARG A 151 10.42 8.89 -8.77
CA ARG A 151 11.32 9.56 -9.71
C ARG A 151 11.60 11.03 -9.35
N ALA A 152 10.70 11.68 -8.62
CA ALA A 152 10.89 13.06 -8.19
C ALA A 152 11.64 13.18 -6.87
N THR A 153 11.42 12.26 -5.91
CA THR A 153 11.79 12.48 -4.51
C THR A 153 12.80 11.47 -3.95
N CYS A 154 13.15 10.43 -4.72
CA CYS A 154 14.06 9.37 -4.27
C CYS A 154 15.37 9.95 -3.72
N PRO A 155 15.86 9.48 -2.54
CA PRO A 155 17.17 9.86 -2.04
C PRO A 155 18.32 9.51 -3.00
N ASP A 156 18.21 8.39 -3.72
CA ASP A 156 19.17 7.97 -4.74
C ASP A 156 19.02 8.82 -6.01
N ALA A 157 19.99 9.70 -6.23
CA ALA A 157 20.01 10.59 -7.39
C ALA A 157 19.99 9.87 -8.73
N SER A 158 20.56 8.65 -8.81
CA SER A 158 20.64 7.88 -10.04
C SER A 158 19.27 7.36 -10.52
N LEU A 159 18.27 7.34 -9.64
CA LEU A 159 16.91 6.90 -9.93
C LEU A 159 15.95 8.08 -10.19
N ARG A 160 16.40 9.32 -9.93
CA ARG A 160 15.56 10.50 -10.18
C ARG A 160 15.55 10.89 -11.65
N ASN A 161 14.39 11.34 -12.09
CA ASN A 161 14.18 11.90 -13.43
C ASN A 161 12.94 12.80 -13.44
N GLY A 162 13.18 14.12 -13.27
CA GLY A 162 12.11 15.11 -13.19
C GLY A 162 11.21 15.13 -14.43
N GLN A 163 11.75 14.99 -15.64
CA GLN A 163 10.94 15.02 -16.87
C GLN A 163 10.00 13.82 -16.98
N LEU A 164 10.51 12.61 -16.68
CA LEU A 164 9.67 11.42 -16.66
C LEU A 164 8.66 11.47 -15.50
N ALA A 165 9.05 12.05 -14.35
CA ALA A 165 8.14 12.24 -13.23
C ALA A 165 6.99 13.19 -13.60
N VAL A 166 7.26 14.31 -14.28
CA VAL A 166 6.22 15.24 -14.77
C VAL A 166 5.28 14.55 -15.73
N THR A 167 5.81 13.74 -16.66
CA THR A 167 4.99 12.99 -17.62
C THR A 167 4.01 12.05 -16.93
N ASP A 168 4.50 11.25 -15.96
CA ASP A 168 3.70 10.30 -15.21
C ASP A 168 2.67 11.00 -14.32
N ALA A 169 3.10 12.00 -13.53
CA ALA A 169 2.22 12.72 -12.61
C ALA A 169 1.11 13.48 -13.35
N LYS A 170 1.44 14.11 -14.48
CA LYS A 170 0.44 14.77 -15.32
C LYS A 170 -0.57 13.77 -15.86
N LYS A 171 -0.12 12.61 -16.33
CA LYS A 171 -1.02 11.56 -16.80
C LYS A 171 -1.91 11.02 -15.68
N ALA A 172 -1.40 10.88 -14.45
CA ALA A 172 -2.21 10.52 -13.29
C ALA A 172 -3.30 11.54 -12.99
N CYS A 173 -2.96 12.85 -12.99
CA CYS A 173 -3.94 13.93 -12.81
C CYS A 173 -5.00 13.94 -13.93
N ASP A 174 -4.61 13.70 -15.19
CA ASP A 174 -5.54 13.65 -16.31
C ASP A 174 -6.52 12.47 -16.18
N LEU A 175 -6.05 11.32 -15.69
CA LEU A 175 -6.87 10.12 -15.50
C LEU A 175 -7.86 10.25 -14.33
N ASP A 176 -7.51 10.96 -13.27
CA ASP A 176 -8.41 11.21 -12.13
C ASP A 176 -9.26 12.48 -12.31
N GLY A 177 -9.14 13.18 -13.44
CA GLY A 177 -9.84 14.43 -13.70
C GLY A 177 -9.39 15.58 -12.79
N TRP A 178 -8.14 15.56 -12.33
CA TRP A 178 -7.56 16.55 -11.42
C TRP A 178 -8.25 16.61 -10.05
N GLU A 179 -8.90 15.51 -9.63
CA GLU A 179 -9.69 15.48 -8.39
C GLU A 179 -8.84 15.30 -7.13
N LEU A 180 -7.72 14.58 -7.22
CA LEU A 180 -6.92 14.22 -6.04
C LEU A 180 -5.77 15.22 -5.78
N ALA A 181 -5.87 15.92 -4.65
CA ALA A 181 -4.82 16.85 -4.21
C ALA A 181 -3.44 16.18 -4.06
N SER A 182 -3.39 14.88 -3.71
CA SER A 182 -2.14 14.10 -3.63
C SER A 182 -1.45 13.93 -4.97
N HIS A 183 -2.19 13.78 -6.07
CA HIS A 183 -1.62 13.67 -7.41
C HIS A 183 -1.07 15.02 -7.90
N ILE A 184 -1.76 16.09 -7.57
CA ILE A 184 -1.30 17.46 -7.88
C ILE A 184 -0.04 17.80 -7.06
N ASP A 185 0.06 17.36 -5.80
CA ASP A 185 1.25 17.47 -4.95
C ASP A 185 2.44 16.69 -5.55
N THR A 186 2.20 15.46 -6.05
CA THR A 186 3.22 14.69 -6.78
C THR A 186 3.69 15.41 -8.05
N LEU A 187 2.78 16.03 -8.79
CA LEU A 187 3.12 16.82 -9.98
C LEU A 187 3.98 18.04 -9.62
N ALA A 188 3.68 18.70 -8.49
CA ALA A 188 4.50 19.80 -8.01
C ALA A 188 5.92 19.34 -7.66
N ALA A 189 6.05 18.20 -6.98
CA ALA A 189 7.36 17.60 -6.67
C ALA A 189 8.14 17.23 -7.95
N ALA A 190 7.44 16.73 -8.97
CA ALA A 190 8.02 16.39 -10.26
C ALA A 190 8.57 17.62 -11.00
N TYR A 191 7.83 18.73 -11.00
CA TYR A 191 8.29 19.99 -11.58
C TYR A 191 9.51 20.56 -10.82
N ALA A 192 9.50 20.47 -9.49
CA ALA A 192 10.66 20.91 -8.69
C ALA A 192 11.92 20.09 -9.00
N GLU A 193 11.81 18.77 -9.18
CA GLU A 193 12.94 17.93 -9.60
C GLU A 193 13.37 18.23 -11.05
N ALA A 194 12.44 18.64 -11.91
CA ALA A 194 12.75 19.07 -13.27
C ALA A 194 13.38 20.49 -13.35
N GLY A 195 13.44 21.21 -12.21
CA GLY A 195 13.98 22.58 -12.14
C GLY A 195 12.97 23.68 -12.46
N ASP A 196 11.71 23.34 -12.76
CA ASP A 196 10.63 24.32 -13.00
C ASP A 196 9.91 24.66 -11.69
N PHE A 197 10.53 25.53 -10.90
CA PHE A 197 10.03 25.91 -9.57
C PHE A 197 8.76 26.80 -9.65
N ASP A 198 8.55 27.54 -10.72
CA ASP A 198 7.33 28.33 -10.91
C ASP A 198 6.11 27.41 -11.04
N SER A 199 6.20 26.37 -11.87
CA SER A 199 5.16 25.35 -11.97
C SER A 199 5.02 24.56 -10.66
N ALA A 200 6.11 24.22 -9.97
CA ALA A 200 6.07 23.53 -8.69
C ALA A 200 5.28 24.34 -7.64
N VAL A 201 5.57 25.62 -7.47
CA VAL A 201 4.85 26.53 -6.55
C VAL A 201 3.39 26.66 -6.92
N ARG A 202 3.08 26.76 -8.20
CA ARG A 202 1.69 26.88 -8.68
C ARG A 202 0.89 25.62 -8.34
N TYR A 203 1.36 24.43 -8.72
CA TYR A 203 0.67 23.17 -8.45
C TYR A 203 0.62 22.83 -6.98
N GLN A 204 1.67 23.13 -6.22
CA GLN A 204 1.65 22.92 -4.76
C GLN A 204 0.58 23.78 -4.08
N SER A 205 0.44 25.04 -4.51
CA SER A 205 -0.60 25.95 -4.02
C SER A 205 -2.01 25.45 -4.38
N GLU A 206 -2.18 24.88 -5.57
CA GLU A 206 -3.44 24.26 -6.00
C GLU A 206 -3.78 23.03 -5.16
N ALA A 207 -2.82 22.13 -4.93
CA ALA A 207 -2.97 20.95 -4.06
C ALA A 207 -3.42 21.35 -2.64
N ILE A 208 -2.79 22.36 -2.06
CA ILE A 208 -3.14 22.92 -0.75
C ILE A 208 -4.58 23.43 -0.73
N ASN A 209 -4.97 24.24 -1.72
CA ASN A 209 -6.31 24.82 -1.81
C ASN A 209 -7.38 23.72 -1.96
N LYS A 210 -7.12 22.73 -2.81
CA LYS A 210 -8.00 21.58 -3.00
C LYS A 210 -8.14 20.74 -1.70
N ARG A 211 -7.03 20.49 -1.01
CA ARG A 211 -7.02 19.76 0.25
C ARG A 211 -7.80 20.47 1.35
N LYS A 212 -7.69 21.81 1.47
CA LYS A 212 -8.40 22.62 2.44
C LYS A 212 -9.93 22.53 2.32
N THR A 213 -10.45 22.36 1.12
CA THR A 213 -11.91 22.32 0.88
C THR A 213 -12.52 20.94 1.15
N LEU A 214 -11.71 19.88 1.23
CA LEU A 214 -12.17 18.49 1.33
C LEU A 214 -13.09 18.21 2.54
N PRO A 215 -12.81 18.67 3.79
CA PRO A 215 -13.70 18.41 4.92
C PRO A 215 -15.10 19.02 4.73
N GLN A 216 -15.19 20.21 4.17
CA GLN A 216 -16.48 20.87 3.93
C GLN A 216 -17.28 20.14 2.83
N GLN A 217 -16.61 19.70 1.76
CA GLN A 217 -17.26 18.94 0.69
C GLN A 217 -17.75 17.58 1.21
N ALA A 218 -16.94 16.86 2.00
CA ALA A 218 -17.31 15.60 2.61
C ALA A 218 -18.50 15.77 3.57
N SER A 219 -18.47 16.79 4.44
CA SER A 219 -19.57 17.11 5.35
C SER A 219 -20.89 17.34 4.61
N LYS A 220 -20.86 18.11 3.50
CA LYS A 220 -22.05 18.32 2.65
C LYS A 220 -22.57 17.03 2.01
N ARG A 221 -21.68 16.15 1.57
CA ARG A 221 -22.07 14.83 0.99
C ARG A 221 -22.66 13.91 2.03
N ILE A 222 -22.05 13.79 3.22
CA ILE A 222 -22.51 12.94 4.32
C ILE A 222 -23.88 13.42 4.83
N ALA A 223 -24.10 14.73 4.96
CA ALA A 223 -25.38 15.28 5.38
C ALA A 223 -26.56 14.87 4.49
N LYS A 224 -26.32 14.67 3.18
CA LYS A 224 -27.35 14.17 2.22
C LYS A 224 -27.71 12.70 2.43
N LEU A 225 -26.85 11.89 3.06
CA LEU A 225 -27.04 10.45 3.22
C LEU A 225 -27.85 10.07 4.45
N LYS A 226 -28.39 11.04 5.22
CA LYS A 226 -29.20 10.85 6.44
C LYS A 226 -28.54 9.93 7.50
N TYR A 227 -27.22 9.95 7.59
CA TYR A 227 -26.50 9.21 8.63
C TYR A 227 -26.77 9.78 10.02
N ASN A 228 -26.57 8.92 11.05
CA ASN A 228 -26.60 9.34 12.44
C ASN A 228 -25.64 10.53 12.66
N LYS A 229 -26.13 11.55 13.39
CA LYS A 229 -25.41 12.80 13.64
C LYS A 229 -24.04 12.59 14.33
N GLU A 230 -23.94 11.60 15.22
CA GLU A 230 -22.70 11.24 15.90
C GLU A 230 -21.68 10.62 14.93
N LEU A 231 -22.11 9.71 14.05
CA LEU A 231 -21.25 9.14 13.02
C LEU A 231 -20.75 10.20 12.04
N HIS A 232 -21.64 11.12 11.61
CA HIS A 232 -21.27 12.26 10.77
C HIS A 232 -20.16 13.08 11.42
N LYS A 233 -20.32 13.45 12.70
CA LYS A 233 -19.31 14.22 13.44
C LYS A 233 -17.97 13.47 13.50
N ARG A 234 -17.97 12.20 13.91
CA ARG A 234 -16.74 11.39 14.02
C ARG A 234 -15.98 11.27 12.70
N VAL A 235 -16.69 11.04 11.59
CA VAL A 235 -16.09 10.95 10.26
C VAL A 235 -15.49 12.28 9.83
N THR A 236 -16.22 13.39 10.06
CA THR A 236 -15.75 14.73 9.70
C THR A 236 -14.55 15.16 10.54
N ASP A 237 -14.57 14.89 11.86
CA ASP A 237 -13.46 15.21 12.77
C ASP A 237 -12.18 14.44 12.37
N ARG A 238 -12.29 13.14 12.11
CA ARG A 238 -11.16 12.32 11.64
C ARG A 238 -10.60 12.82 10.31
N LEU A 239 -11.48 13.09 9.35
CA LEU A 239 -11.05 13.63 8.04
C LEU A 239 -10.34 14.99 8.21
N THR A 240 -10.83 15.84 9.12
CA THR A 240 -10.21 17.14 9.40
C THR A 240 -8.81 16.97 9.98
N GLN A 241 -8.59 16.00 10.87
CA GLN A 241 -7.26 15.70 11.42
C GLN A 241 -6.31 15.22 10.33
N ASP A 242 -6.75 14.28 9.47
CA ASP A 242 -5.95 13.74 8.36
C ASP A 242 -5.60 14.85 7.34
N VAL A 243 -6.56 15.75 7.07
CA VAL A 243 -6.33 16.90 6.20
C VAL A 243 -5.31 17.86 6.79
N ASN A 244 -5.42 18.20 8.08
CA ASN A 244 -4.49 19.13 8.73
C ASN A 244 -3.06 18.58 8.73
N LYS A 245 -2.88 17.27 8.96
CA LYS A 245 -1.55 16.63 8.86
C LYS A 245 -0.98 16.78 7.47
N SER A 246 -1.72 16.41 6.43
CA SER A 246 -1.22 16.52 5.04
C SER A 246 -1.03 17.96 4.60
N LEU A 247 -1.81 18.93 5.10
CA LEU A 247 -1.58 20.34 4.81
C LEU A 247 -0.25 20.88 5.38
N ALA A 248 0.18 20.37 6.54
CA ALA A 248 1.49 20.72 7.09
C ALA A 248 2.61 20.24 6.14
N GLU A 249 2.57 18.97 5.70
CA GLU A 249 3.52 18.40 4.75
C GLU A 249 3.51 19.15 3.40
N PHE A 250 2.33 19.47 2.86
CA PHE A 250 2.19 20.23 1.62
C PHE A 250 2.76 21.65 1.74
N SER A 251 2.55 22.29 2.89
CA SER A 251 3.05 23.65 3.14
C SER A 251 4.58 23.67 3.28
N GLU A 252 5.16 22.65 3.92
CA GLU A 252 6.61 22.49 3.99
C GLU A 252 7.22 22.37 2.58
N ARG A 253 6.66 21.52 1.71
CA ARG A 253 7.10 21.41 0.33
C ARG A 253 6.95 22.71 -0.46
N LEU A 254 5.86 23.45 -0.26
CA LEU A 254 5.68 24.76 -0.89
C LEU A 254 6.81 25.73 -0.54
N GLU A 255 7.22 25.79 0.73
CA GLU A 255 8.32 26.65 1.14
C GLU A 255 9.66 26.21 0.53
N LEU A 256 9.94 24.89 0.45
CA LEU A 256 11.11 24.40 -0.27
C LEU A 256 11.13 24.88 -1.74
N TYR A 257 9.99 24.78 -2.45
CA TYR A 257 9.90 25.15 -3.86
C TYR A 257 10.04 26.66 -4.08
N LYS A 258 9.51 27.50 -3.19
CA LYS A 258 9.73 28.96 -3.22
C LYS A 258 11.22 29.33 -3.07
N HIS A 259 11.98 28.50 -2.40
CA HIS A 259 13.42 28.68 -2.23
C HIS A 259 14.25 27.88 -3.24
N HIS A 260 13.63 27.37 -4.30
CA HIS A 260 14.26 26.58 -5.38
C HIS A 260 14.93 25.29 -4.86
N HIS A 261 14.36 24.66 -3.83
CA HIS A 261 14.82 23.39 -3.31
C HIS A 261 13.81 22.27 -3.61
N PRO A 262 14.18 21.22 -4.35
CA PRO A 262 13.31 20.09 -4.54
C PRO A 262 13.22 19.26 -3.25
N TYR A 263 12.02 18.72 -2.97
CA TYR A 263 11.81 17.84 -1.82
C TYR A 263 12.53 16.50 -1.99
N ARG A 264 13.04 15.96 -0.89
CA ARG A 264 13.65 14.63 -0.83
C ARG A 264 12.97 13.77 0.22
N GLN A 265 12.56 12.61 -0.19
CA GLN A 265 11.97 11.62 0.73
C GLN A 265 13.06 11.16 1.71
N SER A 266 12.73 11.20 3.01
CA SER A 266 13.63 10.63 4.03
C SER A 266 13.56 9.11 4.01
N PRO A 267 14.67 8.38 4.17
CA PRO A 267 14.64 6.96 4.49
C PRO A 267 13.88 6.76 5.82
N GLU A 268 12.99 5.76 5.89
CA GLU A 268 12.29 5.39 7.14
C GLU A 268 13.07 4.39 7.98
#